data_e92e5d6e7a049073c712134f864944a7
#
_entry.id   e92e5d6e7a049073c712134f864944a7
#
_cell.length_a   1.000
_cell.length_b   1.000
_cell.length_c   1.000
_cell.angle_alpha   90.00
_cell.angle_beta   90.00
_cell.angle_gamma   90.00
#
_symmetry.space_group_name_H-M   'P 1'
#
loop_
_entity.id
_entity.type
_entity.pdbx_description
1 polymer ?
#
loop_
_entity_poly.entity_id
_entity_poly.type
_entity_poly.pdbx_seq_one_letter_code
_entity_poly.pdbx_strand_id
1 'polypeptide(L)'
;MEHETWTDEFVKVKGFFTEIESICNLLKQHTTQFDRALSPMSILSPIDYPMNDLNAIEPSFMYSQLLKEILLDAEYEDYARKALTQLWRDGYQNNRFQLKIIDEFERDYNPDLAIWWYTRESFTYSMLNRALRTIDIDHMIKMGFFLCDIHRQIQQIHAETSKIEDLRTVYRGQGMYNTEFEKLQKRIGGILSFNNFLSTSTDREVSLVYAQSSSENSTMIGILFEIDIDIANPSTPFASLNNISYFSSEKEILFSMHSTFRIGEMQKIDEKVWQVKLTSTNNNDEQLQTLTELMRKEISGNTEYDRLGQLMIRMGEFDIAEEIYQILLDEPTGRDDAELAHIYQQIGKIQSEK
;
A
#
# COMPACT_ATOMS: atom_id res chain seq x y z
N MET A 1 -30.52 -12.56 22.81
CA MET A 1 -31.10 -12.02 21.56
C MET A 1 -31.17 -10.48 21.51
N GLU A 2 -31.25 -9.76 22.65
CA GLU A 2 -31.24 -8.28 22.65
C GLU A 2 -29.81 -7.64 22.55
N HIS A 3 -28.75 -8.42 22.69
CA HIS A 3 -27.37 -7.92 22.68
C HIS A 3 -26.69 -7.99 21.32
N GLU A 4 -27.26 -8.63 20.31
CA GLU A 4 -26.64 -8.81 18.99
C GLU A 4 -26.84 -7.61 18.06
N THR A 5 -27.84 -6.77 18.29
CA THR A 5 -28.21 -5.71 17.35
C THR A 5 -27.38 -4.43 17.46
N TRP A 6 -26.79 -4.16 18.62
CA TRP A 6 -25.99 -2.93 18.79
C TRP A 6 -24.51 -3.08 18.35
N THR A 7 -23.99 -4.32 18.26
CA THR A 7 -22.61 -4.56 17.83
C THR A 7 -22.38 -4.27 16.36
N ASP A 8 -23.43 -4.35 15.55
CA ASP A 8 -23.37 -4.04 14.12
C ASP A 8 -23.13 -2.54 13.85
N GLU A 9 -23.35 -1.69 14.87
CA GLU A 9 -23.13 -0.24 14.80
C GLU A 9 -21.68 0.16 15.11
N PHE A 10 -20.88 -0.75 15.71
CA PHE A 10 -19.52 -0.45 16.13
C PHE A 10 -18.48 -1.23 15.33
N VAL A 11 -17.74 -0.55 14.45
CA VAL A 11 -16.66 -1.11 13.60
C VAL A 11 -15.62 -1.90 14.40
N LYS A 12 -15.39 -1.53 15.65
CA LYS A 12 -14.39 -2.17 16.54
C LYS A 12 -14.88 -3.47 17.17
N VAL A 13 -16.19 -3.74 17.19
CA VAL A 13 -16.76 -4.96 17.75
C VAL A 13 -16.80 -6.02 16.67
N LYS A 14 -15.98 -7.07 16.80
CA LYS A 14 -15.79 -8.11 15.78
C LYS A 14 -16.70 -9.34 15.94
N GLY A 15 -17.55 -9.35 16.97
CA GLY A 15 -18.53 -10.40 17.20
C GLY A 15 -18.68 -10.77 18.68
N PHE A 16 -19.71 -11.57 18.98
CA PHE A 16 -19.91 -12.21 20.27
C PHE A 16 -19.65 -13.71 20.14
N PHE A 17 -18.87 -14.22 21.06
CA PHE A 17 -18.52 -15.63 21.10
C PHE A 17 -18.87 -16.20 22.46
N THR A 18 -19.51 -17.35 22.47
CA THR A 18 -19.85 -18.10 23.68
C THR A 18 -18.80 -19.14 24.05
N GLU A 19 -17.88 -19.45 23.10
CA GLU A 19 -16.84 -20.46 23.27
C GLU A 19 -15.45 -19.85 23.14
N ILE A 20 -14.56 -20.17 24.08
CA ILE A 20 -13.17 -19.68 24.14
C ILE A 20 -12.40 -20.08 22.89
N GLU A 21 -12.66 -21.26 22.33
CA GLU A 21 -11.96 -21.76 21.13
C GLU A 21 -12.23 -20.89 19.89
N SER A 22 -13.47 -20.41 19.74
CA SER A 22 -13.85 -19.47 18.67
C SER A 22 -13.18 -18.10 18.83
N ILE A 23 -13.04 -17.62 20.08
CA ILE A 23 -12.28 -16.40 20.39
C ILE A 23 -10.81 -16.59 20.07
N CYS A 24 -10.21 -17.71 20.49
CA CYS A 24 -8.79 -18.02 20.24
C CYS A 24 -8.49 -18.16 18.74
N ASN A 25 -9.39 -18.76 17.97
CA ASN A 25 -9.23 -18.88 16.53
C ASN A 25 -9.33 -17.53 15.83
N LEU A 26 -10.28 -16.69 16.20
CA LEU A 26 -10.39 -15.33 15.69
C LEU A 26 -9.16 -14.48 16.07
N LEU A 27 -8.72 -14.57 17.32
CA LEU A 27 -7.50 -13.87 17.78
C LEU A 27 -6.25 -14.39 17.04
N LYS A 28 -6.12 -15.69 16.81
CA LYS A 28 -5.00 -16.24 15.99
C LYS A 28 -5.05 -15.74 14.56
N GLN A 29 -6.22 -15.72 13.93
CA GLN A 29 -6.38 -15.16 12.59
C GLN A 29 -5.99 -13.67 12.56
N HIS A 30 -6.45 -12.90 13.55
CA HIS A 30 -6.11 -11.47 13.64
C HIS A 30 -4.66 -11.22 14.03
N THR A 31 -4.03 -12.01 14.91
CA THR A 31 -2.62 -11.85 15.28
C THR A 31 -1.69 -12.22 14.13
N THR A 32 -1.96 -13.28 13.38
CA THR A 32 -1.16 -13.63 12.19
C THR A 32 -1.28 -12.55 11.09
N GLN A 33 -2.45 -11.92 10.98
CA GLN A 33 -2.69 -10.77 10.11
C GLN A 33 -2.03 -9.49 10.66
N PHE A 34 -1.99 -9.32 11.99
CA PHE A 34 -1.34 -8.19 12.66
C PHE A 34 0.17 -8.26 12.51
N ASP A 35 0.77 -9.43 12.61
CA ASP A 35 2.22 -9.64 12.45
C ASP A 35 2.71 -9.31 11.03
N ARG A 36 1.93 -9.65 9.99
CA ARG A 36 2.18 -9.21 8.62
C ARG A 36 1.84 -7.74 8.37
N ALA A 37 0.92 -7.16 9.15
CA ALA A 37 0.46 -5.77 9.02
C ALA A 37 1.40 -4.73 9.64
N LEU A 38 2.39 -5.14 10.43
CA LEU A 38 3.26 -4.23 11.18
C LEU A 38 4.55 -3.83 10.46
N SER A 39 4.90 -4.46 9.32
CA SER A 39 6.00 -4.00 8.48
C SER A 39 5.51 -3.53 7.11
N PRO A 40 4.90 -2.33 7.03
CA PRO A 40 4.42 -1.78 5.75
C PRO A 40 5.56 -1.23 4.90
N MET A 41 6.78 -1.63 5.17
CA MET A 41 7.98 -1.02 4.64
C MET A 41 8.88 -2.05 3.99
N SER A 42 9.40 -1.69 2.82
CA SER A 42 10.47 -2.41 2.13
C SER A 42 11.75 -1.58 2.19
N ILE A 43 12.88 -2.20 2.42
CA ILE A 43 14.14 -1.50 2.62
C ILE A 43 15.18 -1.98 1.61
N LEU A 44 15.73 -1.06 0.82
CA LEU A 44 16.85 -1.29 -0.07
C LEU A 44 18.16 -0.91 0.65
N SER A 45 19.16 -1.79 0.60
CA SER A 45 20.47 -1.52 1.21
C SER A 45 21.22 -0.38 0.50
N PRO A 46 22.16 0.32 1.18
CA PRO A 46 23.05 1.26 0.51
C PRO A 46 23.90 0.55 -0.57
N ILE A 47 24.50 1.32 -1.46
CA ILE A 47 25.13 0.93 -2.74
C ILE A 47 26.39 0.04 -2.61
N ASP A 48 26.49 -0.90 -1.71
CA ASP A 48 27.63 -1.83 -1.62
C ASP A 48 27.48 -3.10 -2.48
N TYR A 49 26.37 -3.24 -3.24
CA TYR A 49 26.17 -4.34 -4.16
C TYR A 49 26.42 -3.91 -5.62
N PRO A 50 27.04 -4.77 -6.45
CA PRO A 50 27.13 -4.48 -7.87
C PRO A 50 25.70 -4.30 -8.41
N MET A 51 25.41 -3.12 -8.95
CA MET A 51 24.08 -2.69 -9.48
C MET A 51 23.49 -3.63 -10.54
N ASN A 52 24.24 -4.67 -10.95
CA ASN A 52 23.84 -5.62 -11.99
C ASN A 52 23.26 -6.92 -11.42
N ASP A 53 23.18 -7.09 -10.09
CA ASP A 53 22.64 -8.30 -9.50
C ASP A 53 21.27 -8.04 -8.83
N LEU A 54 20.21 -8.21 -9.60
CA LEU A 54 18.83 -8.09 -9.13
C LEU A 54 18.48 -9.11 -8.02
N ASN A 55 19.23 -10.22 -7.91
CA ASN A 55 19.04 -11.21 -6.87
C ASN A 55 19.47 -10.72 -5.48
N ALA A 56 20.27 -9.64 -5.44
CA ALA A 56 20.68 -9.00 -4.17
C ALA A 56 19.66 -8.02 -3.62
N ILE A 57 18.63 -7.65 -4.42
CA ILE A 57 17.58 -6.72 -4.03
C ILE A 57 16.49 -7.47 -3.30
N GLU A 58 15.95 -6.89 -2.24
CA GLU A 58 14.78 -7.45 -1.56
C GLU A 58 13.60 -7.53 -2.54
N PRO A 59 13.09 -8.73 -2.85
CA PRO A 59 12.07 -8.90 -3.89
C PRO A 59 10.81 -8.06 -3.63
N SER A 60 10.44 -7.88 -2.36
CA SER A 60 9.28 -7.08 -1.95
C SER A 60 9.40 -5.61 -2.38
N PHE A 61 10.58 -5.01 -2.30
CA PHE A 61 10.81 -3.63 -2.76
C PHE A 61 10.64 -3.52 -4.27
N MET A 62 11.29 -4.43 -5.01
CA MET A 62 11.27 -4.44 -6.46
C MET A 62 9.85 -4.61 -7.01
N TYR A 63 9.18 -5.68 -6.58
CA TYR A 63 7.87 -6.04 -7.12
C TYR A 63 6.78 -5.04 -6.78
N SER A 64 6.82 -4.44 -5.58
CA SER A 64 5.84 -3.45 -5.18
C SER A 64 5.90 -2.17 -6.03
N GLN A 65 7.09 -1.73 -6.43
CA GLN A 65 7.24 -0.56 -7.31
C GLN A 65 6.70 -0.83 -8.71
N LEU A 66 7.04 -2.00 -9.28
CA LEU A 66 6.51 -2.41 -10.59
C LEU A 66 5.00 -2.60 -10.59
N LEU A 67 4.48 -3.24 -9.55
CA LEU A 67 3.03 -3.42 -9.39
C LEU A 67 2.31 -2.06 -9.35
N LYS A 68 2.86 -1.10 -8.60
CA LYS A 68 2.33 0.27 -8.62
C LYS A 68 2.30 0.85 -10.03
N GLU A 69 3.40 0.79 -10.79
CA GLU A 69 3.46 1.30 -12.15
C GLU A 69 2.40 0.65 -13.03
N ILE A 70 2.32 -0.67 -13.04
CA ILE A 70 1.35 -1.42 -13.86
C ILE A 70 -0.09 -1.06 -13.47
N LEU A 71 -0.40 -1.00 -12.17
CA LEU A 71 -1.74 -0.64 -11.71
C LEU A 71 -2.12 0.80 -12.09
N LEU A 72 -1.16 1.74 -12.08
CA LEU A 72 -1.43 3.13 -12.44
C LEU A 72 -1.55 3.35 -13.95
N ASP A 73 -0.88 2.52 -14.76
CA ASP A 73 -0.94 2.56 -16.22
C ASP A 73 -2.20 1.85 -16.76
N ALA A 74 -2.78 0.90 -15.99
CA ALA A 74 -3.93 0.13 -16.42
C ALA A 74 -5.19 0.99 -16.60
N GLU A 75 -5.97 0.65 -17.64
CA GLU A 75 -7.29 1.23 -17.87
C GLU A 75 -8.35 0.40 -17.14
N TYR A 76 -9.25 1.07 -16.42
CA TYR A 76 -10.31 0.43 -15.66
C TYR A 76 -11.67 0.79 -16.23
N GLU A 77 -12.43 -0.22 -16.58
CA GLU A 77 -13.79 -0.05 -17.09
C GLU A 77 -14.82 0.09 -15.95
N ASP A 78 -16.02 0.54 -16.29
CA ASP A 78 -17.13 0.76 -15.34
C ASP A 78 -17.51 -0.48 -14.53
N TYR A 79 -17.24 -1.68 -15.03
CA TYR A 79 -17.52 -2.92 -14.29
C TYR A 79 -16.59 -3.13 -13.09
N ALA A 80 -15.38 -2.54 -13.07
CA ALA A 80 -14.43 -2.69 -11.99
C ALA A 80 -15.01 -2.27 -10.63
N ARG A 81 -15.78 -1.17 -10.61
CA ARG A 81 -16.48 -0.72 -9.39
C ARG A 81 -17.49 -1.75 -8.89
N LYS A 82 -18.26 -2.37 -9.78
CA LYS A 82 -19.23 -3.41 -9.40
C LYS A 82 -18.54 -4.67 -8.89
N ALA A 83 -17.44 -5.06 -9.51
CA ALA A 83 -16.63 -6.21 -9.07
C ALA A 83 -16.05 -5.97 -7.66
N LEU A 84 -15.55 -4.76 -7.41
CA LEU A 84 -15.03 -4.39 -6.10
C LEU A 84 -16.12 -4.37 -5.03
N THR A 85 -17.28 -3.76 -5.30
CA THR A 85 -18.37 -3.71 -4.34
C THR A 85 -18.96 -5.09 -4.06
N GLN A 86 -18.96 -6.01 -5.03
CA GLN A 86 -19.33 -7.40 -4.81
C GLN A 86 -18.34 -8.11 -3.88
N LEU A 87 -17.03 -7.97 -4.11
CA LEU A 87 -16.00 -8.49 -3.22
C LEU A 87 -16.21 -8.01 -1.78
N TRP A 88 -16.53 -6.74 -1.60
CA TRP A 88 -16.80 -6.17 -0.29
C TRP A 88 -18.06 -6.75 0.35
N ARG A 89 -19.15 -6.90 -0.42
CA ARG A 89 -20.38 -7.54 0.09
C ARG A 89 -20.13 -8.95 0.58
N ASP A 90 -19.33 -9.73 -0.14
CA ASP A 90 -18.99 -11.10 0.23
C ASP A 90 -18.21 -11.16 1.56
N GLY A 91 -17.33 -10.17 1.80
CA GLY A 91 -16.58 -10.06 3.06
C GLY A 91 -17.40 -9.53 4.24
N TYR A 92 -18.47 -8.79 4.00
CA TYR A 92 -19.28 -8.10 5.04
C TYR A 92 -20.75 -8.52 5.07
N GLN A 93 -21.10 -9.74 4.62
CA GLN A 93 -22.48 -10.26 4.50
C GLN A 93 -23.32 -10.09 5.77
N ASN A 94 -22.69 -10.20 6.95
CA ASN A 94 -23.37 -10.13 8.24
C ASN A 94 -23.28 -8.74 8.92
N ASN A 95 -22.72 -7.73 8.26
CA ASN A 95 -22.55 -6.39 8.82
C ASN A 95 -23.38 -5.37 8.05
N ARG A 96 -24.62 -5.11 8.53
CA ARG A 96 -25.56 -4.18 7.89
C ARG A 96 -25.04 -2.75 7.77
N PHE A 97 -24.20 -2.31 8.69
CA PHE A 97 -23.64 -0.96 8.64
C PHE A 97 -22.66 -0.84 7.48
N GLN A 98 -21.75 -1.81 7.34
CA GLN A 98 -20.79 -1.81 6.22
C GLN A 98 -21.50 -2.02 4.88
N LEU A 99 -22.52 -2.86 4.81
CA LEU A 99 -23.31 -3.04 3.58
C LEU A 99 -23.96 -1.73 3.08
N LYS A 100 -24.46 -0.89 3.99
CA LYS A 100 -24.97 0.45 3.61
C LYS A 100 -23.88 1.34 3.03
N ILE A 101 -22.67 1.32 3.59
CA ILE A 101 -21.54 2.10 3.07
C ILE A 101 -21.14 1.59 1.67
N ILE A 102 -21.19 0.27 1.45
CA ILE A 102 -20.92 -0.32 0.14
C ILE A 102 -21.96 0.14 -0.90
N ASP A 103 -23.24 0.14 -0.52
CA ASP A 103 -24.31 0.62 -1.40
C ASP A 103 -24.19 2.12 -1.71
N GLU A 104 -23.78 2.93 -0.73
CA GLU A 104 -23.47 4.34 -0.96
C GLU A 104 -22.27 4.50 -1.90
N PHE A 105 -21.19 3.75 -1.68
CA PHE A 105 -20.00 3.80 -2.55
C PHE A 105 -20.35 3.42 -4.00
N GLU A 106 -21.09 2.34 -4.20
CA GLU A 106 -21.47 1.89 -5.55
C GLU A 106 -22.31 2.94 -6.29
N ARG A 107 -23.21 3.63 -5.57
CA ARG A 107 -24.10 4.64 -6.14
C ARG A 107 -23.44 5.99 -6.33
N ASP A 108 -22.71 6.46 -5.32
CA ASP A 108 -22.30 7.86 -5.18
C ASP A 108 -20.80 8.09 -5.41
N TYR A 109 -20.01 7.01 -5.65
CA TYR A 109 -18.58 7.16 -5.89
C TYR A 109 -18.27 8.01 -7.11
N ASN A 110 -17.40 8.98 -6.88
CA ASN A 110 -16.80 9.83 -7.90
C ASN A 110 -15.28 9.86 -7.70
N PRO A 111 -14.45 9.71 -8.74
CA PRO A 111 -13.00 9.80 -8.67
C PRO A 111 -12.48 11.06 -7.96
N ASP A 112 -13.14 12.19 -8.11
CA ASP A 112 -12.80 13.47 -7.45
C ASP A 112 -12.99 13.42 -5.91
N LEU A 113 -13.69 12.40 -5.40
CA LEU A 113 -13.92 12.16 -3.97
C LEU A 113 -13.18 10.93 -3.45
N ALA A 114 -12.18 10.40 -4.19
CA ALA A 114 -11.49 9.19 -3.83
C ALA A 114 -10.81 9.29 -2.45
N ILE A 115 -10.13 10.41 -2.16
CA ILE A 115 -9.51 10.66 -0.84
C ILE A 115 -10.56 10.72 0.26
N TRP A 116 -11.71 11.35 0.01
CA TRP A 116 -12.80 11.40 0.98
C TRP A 116 -13.32 9.99 1.33
N TRP A 117 -13.53 9.14 0.32
CA TRP A 117 -13.92 7.75 0.53
C TRP A 117 -12.84 6.93 1.24
N TYR A 118 -11.57 7.18 0.93
CA TYR A 118 -10.43 6.53 1.57
C TYR A 118 -10.31 6.89 3.05
N THR A 119 -10.50 8.17 3.40
CA THR A 119 -10.36 8.68 4.78
C THR A 119 -11.60 8.51 5.63
N ARG A 120 -12.74 8.15 5.03
CA ARG A 120 -13.99 7.87 5.75
C ARG A 120 -13.79 6.75 6.75
N GLU A 121 -14.36 6.92 7.98
CA GLU A 121 -14.36 5.90 9.02
C GLU A 121 -15.18 4.67 8.60
N SER A 122 -14.56 3.79 7.82
CA SER A 122 -15.15 2.58 7.26
C SER A 122 -14.09 1.51 7.04
N PHE A 123 -14.50 0.37 6.53
CA PHE A 123 -13.61 -0.74 6.19
C PHE A 123 -12.65 -0.40 5.02
N THR A 124 -12.98 0.57 4.17
CA THR A 124 -12.20 0.90 2.96
C THR A 124 -10.75 1.25 3.29
N TYR A 125 -10.53 2.12 4.29
CA TYR A 125 -9.19 2.46 4.76
C TYR A 125 -8.40 1.24 5.24
N SER A 126 -9.00 0.43 6.10
CA SER A 126 -8.32 -0.72 6.70
C SER A 126 -8.03 -1.82 5.69
N MET A 127 -8.96 -2.11 4.77
CA MET A 127 -8.80 -3.13 3.75
C MET A 127 -7.74 -2.74 2.72
N LEU A 128 -7.81 -1.51 2.19
CA LEU A 128 -6.87 -1.00 1.20
C LEU A 128 -5.44 -0.95 1.77
N ASN A 129 -5.28 -0.36 2.95
CA ASN A 129 -3.95 -0.31 3.57
C ASN A 129 -3.43 -1.70 3.97
N ARG A 130 -4.31 -2.65 4.31
CA ARG A 130 -3.90 -4.03 4.54
C ARG A 130 -3.41 -4.66 3.25
N ALA A 131 -4.17 -4.59 2.15
CA ALA A 131 -3.78 -5.15 0.87
C ALA A 131 -2.42 -4.60 0.41
N LEU A 132 -2.22 -3.30 0.49
CA LEU A 132 -0.94 -2.66 0.14
C LEU A 132 0.22 -3.09 1.06
N ARG A 133 0.00 -3.20 2.36
CA ARG A 133 1.04 -3.59 3.33
C ARG A 133 1.46 -5.05 3.20
N THR A 134 0.52 -5.94 2.94
CA THR A 134 0.78 -7.37 2.83
C THR A 134 1.10 -7.80 1.40
N ILE A 135 1.09 -6.86 0.45
CA ILE A 135 1.22 -7.11 -0.99
C ILE A 135 0.21 -8.20 -1.41
N ASP A 136 -1.05 -8.01 -1.00
CA ASP A 136 -2.16 -8.89 -1.36
C ASP A 136 -2.61 -8.53 -2.78
N ILE A 137 -2.02 -9.23 -3.74
CA ILE A 137 -2.11 -8.94 -5.17
C ILE A 137 -3.55 -9.02 -5.67
N ASP A 138 -4.29 -10.07 -5.27
CA ASP A 138 -5.67 -10.25 -5.69
C ASP A 138 -6.55 -9.05 -5.30
N HIS A 139 -6.44 -8.62 -4.04
CA HIS A 139 -7.15 -7.42 -3.59
C HIS A 139 -6.65 -6.15 -4.27
N MET A 140 -5.32 -6.02 -4.49
CA MET A 140 -4.75 -4.83 -5.12
C MET A 140 -5.23 -4.67 -6.56
N ILE A 141 -5.33 -5.75 -7.34
CA ILE A 141 -5.86 -5.72 -8.71
C ILE A 141 -7.33 -5.32 -8.72
N LYS A 142 -8.15 -5.96 -7.87
CA LYS A 142 -9.59 -5.66 -7.77
C LYS A 142 -9.88 -4.24 -7.28
N MET A 143 -8.99 -3.66 -6.48
CA MET A 143 -9.07 -2.28 -5.98
C MET A 143 -8.31 -1.28 -6.87
N GLY A 144 -7.74 -1.72 -7.99
CA GLY A 144 -6.81 -0.94 -8.81
C GLY A 144 -7.36 0.42 -9.22
N PHE A 145 -8.61 0.50 -9.72
CA PHE A 145 -9.21 1.79 -10.11
C PHE A 145 -9.26 2.77 -8.93
N PHE A 146 -9.62 2.29 -7.73
CA PHE A 146 -9.71 3.13 -6.55
C PHE A 146 -8.32 3.60 -6.07
N LEU A 147 -7.30 2.72 -6.15
CA LEU A 147 -5.91 3.09 -5.91
C LEU A 147 -5.42 4.18 -6.87
N CYS A 148 -5.77 4.04 -8.16
CA CYS A 148 -5.45 5.01 -9.19
C CYS A 148 -6.12 6.36 -8.94
N ASP A 149 -7.40 6.37 -8.59
CA ASP A 149 -8.14 7.59 -8.36
C ASP A 149 -7.60 8.36 -7.14
N ILE A 150 -7.26 7.65 -6.04
CA ILE A 150 -6.58 8.28 -4.89
C ILE A 150 -5.24 8.87 -5.33
N HIS A 151 -4.43 8.11 -6.07
CA HIS A 151 -3.13 8.58 -6.56
C HIS A 151 -3.27 9.82 -7.45
N ARG A 152 -4.18 9.79 -8.44
CA ARG A 152 -4.44 10.92 -9.36
C ARG A 152 -4.92 12.16 -8.61
N GLN A 153 -5.82 11.99 -7.65
CA GLN A 153 -6.29 13.11 -6.82
C GLN A 153 -5.14 13.70 -5.98
N ILE A 154 -4.26 12.86 -5.40
CA ILE A 154 -3.04 13.35 -4.72
C ILE A 154 -2.13 14.10 -5.69
N GLN A 155 -1.90 13.59 -6.91
CA GLN A 155 -1.08 14.26 -7.93
C GLN A 155 -1.65 15.63 -8.33
N GLN A 156 -2.95 15.71 -8.55
CA GLN A 156 -3.63 16.96 -8.91
C GLN A 156 -3.44 18.01 -7.81
N ILE A 157 -3.73 17.64 -6.57
CA ILE A 157 -3.57 18.54 -5.42
C ILE A 157 -2.10 18.93 -5.24
N HIS A 158 -1.19 17.99 -5.41
CA HIS A 158 0.25 18.26 -5.36
C HIS A 158 0.66 19.34 -6.37
N ALA A 159 0.22 19.22 -7.62
CA ALA A 159 0.52 20.19 -8.67
C ALA A 159 -0.02 21.58 -8.38
N GLU A 160 -1.17 21.67 -7.70
CA GLU A 160 -1.77 22.94 -7.26
C GLU A 160 -1.06 23.52 -6.02
N THR A 161 -0.55 22.63 -5.16
CA THR A 161 0.02 22.96 -3.84
C THR A 161 1.53 23.23 -3.89
N SER A 162 2.21 22.95 -5.00
CA SER A 162 3.66 23.21 -5.19
C SER A 162 4.08 24.67 -4.96
N LYS A 163 3.14 25.54 -4.59
CA LYS A 163 3.32 26.94 -4.18
C LYS A 163 3.35 27.16 -2.67
N ILE A 164 3.23 26.10 -1.85
CA ILE A 164 3.33 26.23 -0.38
C ILE A 164 4.81 26.19 -0.02
N GLU A 165 5.44 27.36 0.04
CA GLU A 165 6.87 27.56 0.30
C GLU A 165 7.35 27.09 1.69
N ASP A 166 6.46 26.71 2.61
CA ASP A 166 6.80 26.47 4.03
C ASP A 166 6.74 25.01 4.49
N LEU A 167 6.25 24.05 3.68
CA LEU A 167 6.17 22.65 4.10
C LEU A 167 7.51 21.93 3.86
N ARG A 168 8.36 21.88 4.87
CA ARG A 168 9.67 21.22 4.76
C ARG A 168 9.76 19.88 5.48
N THR A 169 9.13 19.77 6.64
CA THR A 169 9.24 18.59 7.48
C THR A 169 7.87 18.11 7.95
N VAL A 170 7.64 16.80 7.88
CA VAL A 170 6.44 16.14 8.42
C VAL A 170 6.83 14.96 9.30
N TYR A 171 5.90 14.52 10.11
CA TYR A 171 6.15 13.52 11.15
C TYR A 171 5.18 12.36 11.06
N ARG A 172 5.65 11.17 11.43
CA ARG A 172 4.82 9.98 11.61
C ARG A 172 5.29 9.17 12.81
N GLY A 173 4.39 8.92 13.74
CA GLY A 173 4.61 8.02 14.86
C GLY A 173 4.02 6.64 14.58
N GLN A 174 4.77 5.58 14.85
CA GLN A 174 4.27 4.21 14.78
C GLN A 174 5.09 3.25 15.65
N GLY A 175 4.54 2.06 15.89
CA GLY A 175 5.28 0.95 16.46
C GLY A 175 6.03 0.14 15.40
N MET A 176 7.16 -0.45 15.81
CA MET A 176 7.95 -1.36 15.01
C MET A 176 8.46 -2.50 15.89
N TYR A 177 8.49 -3.73 15.39
CA TYR A 177 9.10 -4.83 16.11
C TYR A 177 10.61 -4.63 16.26
N ASN A 178 11.17 -5.08 17.39
CA ASN A 178 12.60 -4.97 17.67
C ASN A 178 13.45 -5.54 16.53
N THR A 179 13.06 -6.69 15.98
CA THR A 179 13.74 -7.36 14.86
C THR A 179 13.75 -6.55 13.58
N GLU A 180 12.66 -5.85 13.28
CA GLU A 180 12.56 -4.97 12.11
C GLU A 180 13.38 -3.68 12.31
N PHE A 181 13.37 -3.14 13.53
CA PHE A 181 14.17 -1.98 13.86
C PHE A 181 15.69 -2.28 13.76
N GLU A 182 16.14 -3.45 14.20
CA GLU A 182 17.53 -3.89 14.03
C GLU A 182 17.95 -3.97 12.56
N LYS A 183 17.02 -4.40 11.67
CA LYS A 183 17.27 -4.39 10.22
C LYS A 183 17.38 -2.96 9.70
N LEU A 184 16.48 -2.06 10.14
CA LEU A 184 16.47 -0.67 9.75
C LEU A 184 17.77 0.04 10.15
N GLN A 185 18.25 -0.19 11.38
CA GLN A 185 19.49 0.40 11.89
C GLN A 185 20.74 0.03 11.05
N LYS A 186 20.77 -1.18 10.51
CA LYS A 186 21.88 -1.68 9.67
C LYS A 186 21.86 -1.08 8.25
N ARG A 187 20.80 -0.33 7.89
CA ARG A 187 20.58 0.14 6.53
C ARG A 187 20.53 1.68 6.43
N ILE A 188 21.23 2.38 7.32
CA ILE A 188 21.42 3.84 7.23
C ILE A 188 22.06 4.18 5.88
N GLY A 189 21.54 5.21 5.19
CA GLY A 189 21.94 5.56 3.82
C GLY A 189 21.21 4.77 2.73
N GLY A 190 20.47 3.71 3.07
CA GLY A 190 19.61 2.96 2.16
C GLY A 190 18.31 3.70 1.83
N ILE A 191 17.45 3.04 1.08
CA ILE A 191 16.14 3.56 0.70
C ILE A 191 15.05 2.76 1.43
N LEU A 192 14.14 3.47 2.08
CA LEU A 192 12.93 2.95 2.70
C LEU A 192 11.74 3.27 1.81
N SER A 193 10.91 2.27 1.49
CA SER A 193 9.63 2.46 0.80
C SER A 193 8.48 2.13 1.76
N PHE A 194 7.49 3.02 1.84
CA PHE A 194 6.22 2.71 2.46
C PHE A 194 5.25 2.19 1.40
N ASN A 195 4.83 0.94 1.53
CA ASN A 195 4.01 0.28 0.51
C ASN A 195 2.58 0.85 0.43
N ASN A 196 2.04 1.32 1.55
CA ASN A 196 0.71 1.95 1.62
C ASN A 196 0.77 3.47 1.41
N PHE A 197 -0.38 4.11 1.29
CA PHE A 197 -0.48 5.56 1.40
C PHE A 197 0.01 5.98 2.78
N LEU A 198 0.99 6.90 2.80
CA LEU A 198 1.64 7.30 4.04
C LEU A 198 1.00 8.56 4.59
N SER A 199 0.21 8.40 5.65
CA SER A 199 -0.33 9.49 6.45
C SER A 199 0.74 10.04 7.38
N THR A 200 0.92 11.35 7.37
CA THR A 200 1.87 12.08 8.20
C THR A 200 1.20 13.35 8.75
N SER A 201 1.80 13.94 9.78
CA SER A 201 1.32 15.18 10.38
C SER A 201 2.38 16.27 10.31
N THR A 202 1.96 17.52 10.17
CA THR A 202 2.87 18.67 10.40
C THR A 202 3.12 18.91 11.88
N ASP A 203 2.36 18.26 12.77
CA ASP A 203 2.50 18.37 14.21
C ASP A 203 3.33 17.21 14.77
N ARG A 204 4.55 17.53 15.26
CA ARG A 204 5.48 16.57 15.84
C ARG A 204 4.92 15.88 17.08
N GLU A 205 4.23 16.64 17.93
CA GLU A 205 3.75 16.13 19.24
C GLU A 205 2.64 15.10 19.05
N VAL A 206 1.76 15.30 18.10
CA VAL A 206 0.73 14.31 17.72
C VAL A 206 1.39 12.99 17.28
N SER A 207 2.40 13.07 16.43
CA SER A 207 3.13 11.89 15.95
C SER A 207 3.93 11.21 17.06
N LEU A 208 4.51 11.99 17.98
CA LEU A 208 5.25 11.45 19.12
C LEU A 208 4.34 10.63 20.06
N VAL A 209 3.11 11.08 20.30
CA VAL A 209 2.11 10.33 21.10
C VAL A 209 1.83 8.96 20.50
N TYR A 210 1.69 8.86 19.17
CA TYR A 210 1.51 7.56 18.49
C TYR A 210 2.73 6.63 18.67
N ALA A 211 3.95 7.17 18.57
CA ALA A 211 5.18 6.40 18.80
C ALA A 211 5.26 5.89 20.25
N GLN A 212 4.99 6.75 21.23
CA GLN A 212 5.01 6.41 22.65
C GLN A 212 3.95 5.36 23.01
N SER A 213 2.71 5.54 22.57
CA SER A 213 1.63 4.57 22.78
C SER A 213 1.98 3.18 22.23
N SER A 214 2.63 3.11 21.07
CA SER A 214 3.06 1.85 20.48
C SER A 214 4.17 1.16 21.27
N SER A 215 5.01 1.91 21.98
CA SER A 215 6.14 1.38 22.77
C SER A 215 5.73 0.75 24.11
N GLU A 216 4.47 0.86 24.51
CA GLU A 216 3.93 0.19 25.71
C GLU A 216 3.97 -1.33 25.57
N ASN A 217 3.91 -1.85 24.35
CA ASN A 217 4.12 -3.27 24.08
C ASN A 217 5.60 -3.64 24.25
N SER A 218 5.90 -4.69 25.04
CA SER A 218 7.28 -5.10 25.37
C SER A 218 8.10 -5.56 24.16
N THR A 219 7.44 -6.01 23.07
CA THR A 219 8.09 -6.52 21.85
C THR A 219 8.28 -5.44 20.78
N MET A 220 7.82 -4.21 21.07
CA MET A 220 7.82 -3.11 20.11
C MET A 220 8.65 -1.93 20.60
N ILE A 221 9.17 -1.19 19.63
CA ILE A 221 9.82 0.11 19.79
C ILE A 221 8.91 1.16 19.13
N GLY A 222 8.75 2.29 19.78
CA GLY A 222 8.13 3.46 19.18
C GLY A 222 9.10 4.16 18.23
N ILE A 223 8.65 4.42 17.02
CA ILE A 223 9.44 5.13 16.01
C ILE A 223 8.74 6.44 15.66
N LEU A 224 9.45 7.53 15.82
CA LEU A 224 9.08 8.83 15.27
C LEU A 224 9.89 9.06 14.00
N PHE A 225 9.26 8.91 12.85
CA PHE A 225 9.84 9.35 11.58
C PHE A 225 9.73 10.87 11.47
N GLU A 226 10.86 11.51 11.22
CA GLU A 226 10.98 12.92 10.85
C GLU A 226 11.38 12.96 9.38
N ILE A 227 10.49 13.45 8.54
CA ILE A 227 10.57 13.33 7.08
C ILE A 227 10.79 14.71 6.48
N ASP A 228 11.96 14.94 5.92
CA ASP A 228 12.27 16.14 5.15
C ASP A 228 11.84 15.96 3.70
N ILE A 229 11.04 16.89 3.20
CA ILE A 229 10.45 16.86 1.86
C ILE A 229 11.26 17.74 0.91
N ASP A 230 11.71 17.17 -0.21
CA ASP A 230 12.21 17.97 -1.34
C ASP A 230 11.01 18.43 -2.18
N ILE A 231 10.57 19.67 -1.95
CA ILE A 231 9.42 20.24 -2.65
C ILE A 231 9.74 20.53 -4.12
N ALA A 232 11.00 20.75 -4.45
CA ALA A 232 11.41 21.15 -5.81
C ALA A 232 11.31 20.00 -6.81
N ASN A 233 11.62 18.76 -6.38
CA ASN A 233 11.66 17.59 -7.25
C ASN A 233 11.24 16.31 -6.52
N PRO A 234 9.99 16.23 -6.02
CA PRO A 234 9.56 15.06 -5.29
C PRO A 234 9.42 13.85 -6.22
N SER A 235 9.96 12.70 -5.82
CA SER A 235 9.78 11.43 -6.54
C SER A 235 8.37 10.86 -6.37
N THR A 236 7.69 11.26 -5.30
CA THR A 236 6.34 10.78 -4.97
C THR A 236 5.44 11.95 -4.63
N PRO A 237 4.24 12.04 -5.24
CA PRO A 237 3.29 13.11 -4.95
C PRO A 237 2.72 12.96 -3.53
N PHE A 238 2.43 14.10 -2.92
CA PHE A 238 1.76 14.21 -1.63
C PHE A 238 0.72 15.33 -1.65
N ALA A 239 -0.24 15.28 -0.76
CA ALA A 239 -1.31 16.27 -0.66
C ALA A 239 -1.61 16.62 0.79
N SER A 240 -1.93 17.90 1.06
CA SER A 240 -2.56 18.30 2.31
C SER A 240 -4.03 17.93 2.26
N LEU A 241 -4.51 17.22 3.28
CA LEU A 241 -5.89 16.74 3.33
C LEU A 241 -6.87 17.76 3.93
N ASN A 242 -6.43 18.98 4.19
CA ASN A 242 -7.30 20.05 4.71
C ASN A 242 -8.53 20.23 3.81
N ASN A 243 -9.73 20.08 4.38
CA ASN A 243 -11.02 20.20 3.71
C ASN A 243 -11.35 19.16 2.60
N ILE A 244 -10.53 18.11 2.43
CA ILE A 244 -10.70 17.11 1.39
C ILE A 244 -10.99 15.75 2.02
N SER A 245 -10.43 15.49 3.23
CA SER A 245 -10.68 14.27 3.97
C SER A 245 -12.06 14.28 4.64
N TYR A 246 -12.52 13.11 5.03
CA TYR A 246 -13.73 12.95 5.85
C TYR A 246 -13.61 13.70 7.20
N PHE A 247 -12.40 13.75 7.77
CA PHE A 247 -12.07 14.49 8.99
C PHE A 247 -11.41 15.83 8.64
N SER A 248 -12.20 16.89 8.52
CA SER A 248 -11.76 18.20 8.01
C SER A 248 -10.80 18.99 8.92
N SER A 249 -10.56 18.54 10.15
CA SER A 249 -9.75 19.26 11.16
C SER A 249 -8.31 18.77 11.31
N GLU A 250 -7.90 17.72 10.62
CA GLU A 250 -6.57 17.13 10.76
C GLU A 250 -5.56 17.86 9.85
N LYS A 251 -4.41 18.23 10.43
CA LYS A 251 -3.25 18.76 9.67
C LYS A 251 -2.47 17.59 9.05
N GLU A 252 -3.16 16.78 8.26
CA GLU A 252 -2.62 15.59 7.66
C GLU A 252 -2.04 15.86 6.28
N ILE A 253 -0.85 15.30 6.03
CA ILE A 253 -0.21 15.21 4.72
C ILE A 253 -0.19 13.75 4.30
N LEU A 254 -0.81 13.45 3.19
CA LEU A 254 -0.89 12.10 2.63
C LEU A 254 0.05 11.96 1.44
N PHE A 255 1.03 11.06 1.56
CA PHE A 255 1.86 10.65 0.41
C PHE A 255 1.20 9.49 -0.32
N SER A 256 1.43 9.44 -1.62
CA SER A 256 0.97 8.31 -2.42
C SER A 256 1.65 7.00 -2.01
N MET A 257 1.04 5.89 -2.38
CA MET A 257 1.59 4.55 -2.13
C MET A 257 3.00 4.40 -2.72
N HIS A 258 3.81 3.53 -2.09
CA HIS A 258 5.21 3.26 -2.45
C HIS A 258 6.08 4.52 -2.49
N SER A 259 5.86 5.42 -1.52
CA SER A 259 6.73 6.59 -1.30
C SER A 259 8.09 6.15 -0.79
N THR A 260 9.14 6.69 -1.38
CA THR A 260 10.53 6.31 -1.11
C THR A 260 11.30 7.42 -0.42
N PHE A 261 12.10 7.04 0.56
CA PHE A 261 12.87 7.97 1.40
C PHE A 261 14.27 7.43 1.64
N ARG A 262 15.25 8.30 1.67
CA ARG A 262 16.61 7.99 2.09
C ARG A 262 16.68 7.93 3.62
N ILE A 263 17.21 6.83 4.17
CA ILE A 263 17.36 6.63 5.61
C ILE A 263 18.55 7.44 6.10
N GLY A 264 18.29 8.39 7.01
CA GLY A 264 19.29 9.25 7.64
C GLY A 264 19.67 8.79 9.05
N GLU A 265 19.99 9.76 9.90
CA GLU A 265 20.39 9.54 11.27
C GLU A 265 19.27 8.97 12.13
N MET A 266 19.66 8.17 13.13
CA MET A 266 18.74 7.61 14.12
C MET A 266 19.19 8.05 15.51
N GLN A 267 18.25 8.62 16.28
CA GLN A 267 18.52 9.09 17.63
C GLN A 267 17.52 8.48 18.61
N LYS A 268 18.01 7.99 19.74
CA LYS A 268 17.15 7.55 20.83
C LYS A 268 16.64 8.79 21.58
N ILE A 269 15.32 8.98 21.64
CA ILE A 269 14.67 10.15 22.27
C ILE A 269 13.99 9.83 23.59
N ASP A 270 13.70 8.53 23.84
CA ASP A 270 13.15 8.03 25.09
C ASP A 270 13.60 6.58 25.29
N GLU A 271 13.26 5.95 26.43
CA GLU A 271 13.71 4.59 26.78
C GLU A 271 13.43 3.57 25.67
N LYS A 272 12.23 3.63 25.06
CA LYS A 272 11.78 2.76 23.97
C LYS A 272 11.32 3.51 22.72
N VAL A 273 11.71 4.77 22.57
CA VAL A 273 11.32 5.60 21.43
C VAL A 273 12.55 6.12 20.71
N TRP A 274 12.56 5.91 19.40
CA TRP A 274 13.62 6.39 18.51
C TRP A 274 13.07 7.36 17.48
N GLN A 275 13.84 8.39 17.19
CA GLN A 275 13.62 9.27 16.05
C GLN A 275 14.48 8.78 14.89
N VAL A 276 13.87 8.66 13.71
CA VAL A 276 14.52 8.27 12.46
C VAL A 276 14.31 9.39 11.46
N LYS A 277 15.40 10.01 11.01
CA LYS A 277 15.35 11.01 9.96
C LYS A 277 15.23 10.34 8.61
N LEU A 278 14.31 10.83 7.80
CA LEU A 278 14.09 10.40 6.42
C LEU A 278 14.15 11.64 5.53
N THR A 279 14.71 11.49 4.33
CA THR A 279 14.66 12.54 3.30
C THR A 279 13.95 11.97 2.09
N SER A 280 12.98 12.68 1.54
CA SER A 280 12.29 12.22 0.33
C SER A 280 13.31 12.01 -0.80
N THR A 281 13.22 10.90 -1.50
CA THR A 281 14.01 10.70 -2.72
C THR A 281 13.49 11.63 -3.81
N ASN A 282 14.33 11.95 -4.79
CA ASN A 282 13.93 12.73 -5.95
C ASN A 282 14.07 11.92 -7.22
N ASN A 283 13.54 12.44 -8.32
CA ASN A 283 13.59 11.78 -9.63
C ASN A 283 15.03 11.60 -10.20
N ASN A 284 16.00 12.24 -9.59
CA ASN A 284 17.42 12.14 -9.96
C ASN A 284 18.22 11.16 -9.09
N ASP A 285 17.54 10.40 -8.21
CA ASP A 285 18.21 9.37 -7.41
C ASP A 285 18.70 8.25 -8.34
N GLU A 286 20.02 8.21 -8.60
CA GLU A 286 20.66 7.29 -9.55
C GLU A 286 20.39 5.82 -9.19
N GLN A 287 20.33 5.50 -7.90
CA GLN A 287 20.04 4.15 -7.45
C GLN A 287 18.63 3.73 -7.83
N LEU A 288 17.62 4.58 -7.58
CA LEU A 288 16.24 4.30 -7.95
C LEU A 288 16.06 4.24 -9.46
N GLN A 289 16.64 5.17 -10.22
CA GLN A 289 16.56 5.18 -11.68
C GLN A 289 17.12 3.88 -12.27
N THR A 290 18.35 3.52 -11.89
CA THR A 290 19.00 2.31 -12.39
C THR A 290 18.20 1.05 -12.07
N LEU A 291 17.68 0.96 -10.84
CA LEU A 291 16.83 -0.15 -10.43
C LEU A 291 15.54 -0.21 -11.25
N THR A 292 14.83 0.89 -11.36
CA THR A 292 13.57 0.96 -12.11
C THR A 292 13.78 0.57 -13.58
N GLU A 293 14.86 1.01 -14.22
CA GLU A 293 15.19 0.62 -15.59
C GLU A 293 15.49 -0.88 -15.72
N LEU A 294 16.25 -1.45 -14.79
CA LEU A 294 16.54 -2.88 -14.79
C LEU A 294 15.26 -3.69 -14.61
N MET A 295 14.40 -3.27 -13.69
CA MET A 295 13.13 -3.92 -13.39
C MET A 295 12.19 -3.89 -14.60
N ARG A 296 12.06 -2.75 -15.28
CA ARG A 296 11.26 -2.61 -16.51
C ARG A 296 11.74 -3.51 -17.65
N LYS A 297 13.05 -3.73 -17.76
CA LYS A 297 13.62 -4.65 -18.76
C LYS A 297 13.28 -6.12 -18.47
N GLU A 298 13.18 -6.49 -17.20
CA GLU A 298 12.84 -7.85 -16.77
C GLU A 298 11.37 -8.21 -17.04
N ILE A 299 10.49 -7.20 -17.02
CA ILE A 299 9.04 -7.34 -17.19
C ILE A 299 8.63 -6.56 -18.43
N SER A 300 8.90 -7.15 -19.59
CA SER A 300 8.54 -6.59 -20.89
C SER A 300 7.30 -7.29 -21.42
N GLY A 301 6.18 -6.59 -21.50
CA GLY A 301 4.92 -7.09 -22.05
C GLY A 301 4.31 -6.11 -23.02
N ASN A 302 3.45 -6.62 -23.92
CA ASN A 302 2.79 -5.79 -24.95
C ASN A 302 1.63 -4.97 -24.36
N THR A 303 1.06 -5.44 -23.23
CA THR A 303 -0.03 -4.78 -22.50
C THR A 303 0.28 -4.75 -21.01
N GLU A 304 -0.44 -3.90 -20.25
CA GLU A 304 -0.35 -3.80 -18.80
C GLU A 304 -0.71 -5.14 -18.14
N TYR A 305 -1.71 -5.85 -18.66
CA TYR A 305 -2.09 -7.18 -18.18
C TYR A 305 -1.02 -8.23 -18.44
N ASP A 306 -0.33 -8.21 -19.58
CA ASP A 306 0.80 -9.12 -19.85
C ASP A 306 1.97 -8.82 -18.89
N ARG A 307 2.31 -7.54 -18.69
CA ARG A 307 3.31 -7.13 -17.70
C ARG A 307 2.94 -7.59 -16.29
N LEU A 308 1.65 -7.48 -15.92
CA LEU A 308 1.14 -7.94 -14.64
C LEU A 308 1.26 -9.46 -14.50
N GLY A 309 0.85 -10.22 -15.52
CA GLY A 309 0.99 -11.68 -15.54
C GLY A 309 2.43 -12.14 -15.40
N GLN A 310 3.37 -11.51 -16.10
CA GLN A 310 4.80 -11.80 -15.98
C GLN A 310 5.33 -11.46 -14.57
N LEU A 311 4.89 -10.35 -13.99
CA LEU A 311 5.22 -9.99 -12.61
C LEU A 311 4.74 -11.06 -11.63
N MET A 312 3.51 -11.56 -11.78
CA MET A 312 2.96 -12.61 -10.93
C MET A 312 3.75 -13.92 -11.04
N ILE A 313 4.14 -14.32 -12.24
CA ILE A 313 5.02 -15.48 -12.44
C ILE A 313 6.34 -15.32 -11.68
N ARG A 314 6.96 -14.15 -11.75
CA ARG A 314 8.21 -13.84 -11.04
C ARG A 314 8.07 -13.86 -9.52
N MET A 315 6.90 -13.47 -9.01
CA MET A 315 6.58 -13.50 -7.59
C MET A 315 6.20 -14.90 -7.08
N GLY A 316 6.01 -15.88 -7.97
CA GLY A 316 5.51 -17.22 -7.63
C GLY A 316 4.00 -17.27 -7.38
N GLU A 317 3.27 -16.20 -7.74
CA GLU A 317 1.81 -16.08 -7.61
C GLU A 317 1.12 -16.70 -8.84
N PHE A 318 1.32 -17.99 -9.03
CA PHE A 318 0.94 -18.71 -10.25
C PHE A 318 -0.58 -18.74 -10.49
N ASP A 319 -1.38 -18.81 -9.42
CA ASP A 319 -2.85 -18.83 -9.55
C ASP A 319 -3.36 -17.49 -10.10
N ILE A 320 -2.83 -16.38 -9.60
CA ILE A 320 -3.18 -15.04 -10.08
C ILE A 320 -2.67 -14.83 -11.51
N ALA A 321 -1.44 -15.29 -11.80
CA ALA A 321 -0.90 -15.21 -13.16
C ALA A 321 -1.79 -15.97 -14.18
N GLU A 322 -2.26 -17.16 -13.83
CA GLU A 322 -3.16 -17.94 -14.69
C GLU A 322 -4.49 -17.22 -14.92
N GLU A 323 -5.10 -16.64 -13.87
CA GLU A 323 -6.34 -15.87 -13.97
C GLU A 323 -6.15 -14.64 -14.90
N ILE A 324 -5.04 -13.91 -14.78
CA ILE A 324 -4.74 -12.78 -15.65
C ILE A 324 -4.61 -13.19 -17.11
N TYR A 325 -3.87 -14.26 -17.41
CA TYR A 325 -3.72 -14.74 -18.78
C TYR A 325 -5.01 -15.36 -19.33
N GLN A 326 -5.88 -15.90 -18.49
CA GLN A 326 -7.20 -16.33 -18.90
C GLN A 326 -8.10 -15.16 -19.29
N ILE A 327 -8.10 -14.07 -18.51
CA ILE A 327 -8.80 -12.82 -18.86
C ILE A 327 -8.31 -12.33 -20.23
N LEU A 328 -6.99 -12.31 -20.43
CA LEU A 328 -6.43 -11.95 -21.74
C LEU A 328 -6.92 -12.85 -22.90
N LEU A 329 -7.11 -14.14 -22.69
CA LEU A 329 -7.67 -15.02 -23.72
C LEU A 329 -9.14 -14.73 -24.04
N ASP A 330 -9.92 -14.37 -23.02
CA ASP A 330 -11.37 -14.19 -23.12
C ASP A 330 -11.76 -12.81 -23.70
N GLU A 331 -10.84 -11.84 -23.72
CA GLU A 331 -11.08 -10.55 -24.36
C GLU A 331 -11.28 -10.68 -25.88
N PRO A 332 -12.39 -10.12 -26.45
CA PRO A 332 -12.75 -10.26 -27.86
C PRO A 332 -11.94 -9.33 -28.79
N THR A 333 -10.70 -9.06 -28.50
CA THR A 333 -9.81 -8.25 -29.32
C THR A 333 -9.24 -9.07 -30.49
N GLY A 334 -9.15 -8.49 -31.67
CA GLY A 334 -8.58 -9.14 -32.87
C GLY A 334 -7.06 -9.32 -32.75
N ARG A 335 -6.64 -10.15 -31.76
CA ARG A 335 -5.24 -10.49 -31.52
C ARG A 335 -4.67 -11.28 -32.67
N ASP A 336 -3.41 -11.04 -32.99
CA ASP A 336 -2.69 -11.83 -33.97
C ASP A 336 -2.23 -13.19 -33.40
N ASP A 337 -1.82 -14.09 -34.28
CA ASP A 337 -1.37 -15.44 -33.92
C ASP A 337 -0.13 -15.41 -32.97
N ALA A 338 0.70 -14.37 -33.05
CA ALA A 338 1.89 -14.24 -32.23
C ALA A 338 1.53 -13.86 -30.78
N GLU A 339 0.56 -12.99 -30.58
CA GLU A 339 0.06 -12.63 -29.26
C GLU A 339 -0.62 -13.83 -28.58
N LEU A 340 -1.46 -14.58 -29.31
CA LEU A 340 -2.08 -15.79 -28.80
C LEU A 340 -1.03 -16.85 -28.43
N ALA A 341 -0.03 -17.05 -29.29
CA ALA A 341 1.07 -18.00 -29.01
C ALA A 341 1.84 -17.60 -27.73
N HIS A 342 2.09 -16.30 -27.52
CA HIS A 342 2.73 -15.78 -26.33
C HIS A 342 1.90 -16.10 -25.08
N ILE A 343 0.58 -15.81 -25.08
CA ILE A 343 -0.31 -16.08 -23.95
C ILE A 343 -0.31 -17.58 -23.61
N TYR A 344 -0.47 -18.46 -24.60
CA TYR A 344 -0.43 -19.91 -24.38
C TYR A 344 0.93 -20.38 -23.84
N GLN A 345 2.04 -19.78 -24.28
CA GLN A 345 3.37 -20.08 -23.76
C GLN A 345 3.47 -19.72 -22.27
N GLN A 346 2.95 -18.56 -21.84
CA GLN A 346 2.95 -18.16 -20.45
C GLN A 346 2.08 -19.09 -19.59
N ILE A 347 0.89 -19.45 -20.06
CA ILE A 347 0.03 -20.44 -19.37
C ILE A 347 0.73 -21.78 -19.24
N GLY A 348 1.38 -22.26 -20.30
CA GLY A 348 2.15 -23.50 -20.27
C GLY A 348 3.31 -23.45 -19.25
N LYS A 349 4.00 -22.30 -19.16
CA LYS A 349 5.04 -22.07 -18.15
C LYS A 349 4.45 -22.11 -16.73
N ILE A 350 3.34 -21.42 -16.48
CA ILE A 350 2.65 -21.43 -15.18
C ILE A 350 2.30 -22.85 -14.77
N GLN A 351 1.71 -23.63 -15.67
CA GLN A 351 1.33 -25.02 -15.39
C GLN A 351 2.53 -25.94 -15.12
N SER A 352 3.70 -25.62 -15.64
CA SER A 352 4.93 -26.39 -15.38
C SER A 352 5.57 -26.05 -14.04
N GLU A 353 5.29 -24.87 -13.49
CA GLU A 353 5.84 -24.38 -12.21
C GLU A 353 4.92 -24.68 -11.01
N LYS A 354 3.61 -24.95 -11.26
CA LYS A 354 2.64 -25.44 -10.27
C LYS A 354 2.89 -26.90 -9.94
#